data_1f271bc555c4aefa3ec0dbc23ebdf195
#
_entry.id   1f271bc555c4aefa3ec0dbc23ebdf195
#
_cell.length_a   1.000
_cell.length_b   1.000
_cell.length_c   1.000
_cell.angle_alpha   90.00
_cell.angle_beta   90.00
_cell.angle_gamma   90.00
#
_symmetry.space_group_name_H-M   'P 1'
#
loop_
_entity.id
_entity.type
_entity.pdbx_description
1 polymer ?
#
loop_
_entity_poly.entity_id
_entity_poly.type
_entity_poly.pdbx_seq_one_letter_code
_entity_poly.pdbx_strand_id
1 'polypeptide(L)'
;MTPIGPGCEIDGFRLGELIHAGSMALIFRLAGPRGPLPLVMKIPRLGAGERAVNVIGFEVCRMVLGALGQGPHHPTLVAYGDVETTPYLVIQHIDGVRLSESLSHAPLPPGEIARLGASLAMALHDLHRQDVVHLDLKPTNVMYRPSGEAMLIDFGLAHHGHLPDLLAEELRFPVGNWVYMAPEQILGVRCDPRSDIYALGGILYELTTGRPPFGHPSSIAELRKRLYRDPVPPRAIAPATPEWLQELILRCLEVDARQRYASADQVALDLANPPGVARTERASRQRRAGWLTLARRRLRALRFEPAPCPPPSQQPQLARVAVVALAPNERNEMLLEALRRAARSVLASDPACRIACVTVVPSAAALNGEGEEGTATGRQIRRLVELRHWARPLDLPEERLTCHVLESDKPAAALVDYVKMNDVDQLLMGAPRSSSSVRLLAGVCAQVVAEAPCSVSVVRVRAHG
;
A
#
# COMPACT_ATOMS: atom_id res chain seq x y z
N MET A 1 5.71 25.55 -16.65
CA MET A 1 4.77 24.46 -16.98
C MET A 1 3.38 25.04 -17.18
N THR A 2 2.73 24.76 -18.29
CA THR A 2 1.32 25.17 -18.50
C THR A 2 0.47 24.53 -17.42
N PRO A 3 -0.46 25.26 -16.78
CA PRO A 3 -1.30 24.67 -15.74
C PRO A 3 -2.16 23.55 -16.35
N ILE A 4 -2.07 22.36 -15.73
CA ILE A 4 -2.87 21.21 -16.15
C ILE A 4 -4.34 21.49 -15.85
N GLY A 5 -5.17 21.47 -16.88
CA GLY A 5 -6.60 21.79 -16.76
C GLY A 5 -7.44 21.24 -17.91
N PRO A 6 -8.77 21.46 -17.85
CA PRO A 6 -9.67 21.04 -18.93
C PRO A 6 -9.22 21.56 -20.30
N GLY A 7 -9.25 20.69 -21.30
CA GLY A 7 -8.81 21.00 -22.68
C GLY A 7 -7.35 20.69 -22.96
N CYS A 8 -6.49 20.49 -21.95
CA CYS A 8 -5.11 20.03 -22.15
C CYS A 8 -5.09 18.61 -22.72
N GLU A 9 -4.02 18.30 -23.46
CA GLU A 9 -3.77 16.95 -23.98
C GLU A 9 -2.46 16.41 -23.39
N ILE A 10 -2.51 15.17 -22.87
CA ILE A 10 -1.37 14.45 -22.29
C ILE A 10 -1.34 13.08 -22.98
N ASP A 11 -0.26 12.76 -23.68
CA ASP A 11 -0.04 11.50 -24.41
C ASP A 11 -1.24 11.10 -25.29
N GLY A 12 -1.82 12.12 -25.95
CA GLY A 12 -3.00 11.98 -26.79
C GLY A 12 -4.33 11.80 -26.04
N PHE A 13 -4.36 11.86 -24.71
CA PHE A 13 -5.57 11.92 -23.90
C PHE A 13 -5.98 13.36 -23.65
N ARG A 14 -7.18 13.74 -24.08
CA ARG A 14 -7.73 15.07 -23.85
C ARG A 14 -8.46 15.13 -22.52
N LEU A 15 -8.03 16.02 -21.62
CA LEU A 15 -8.65 16.25 -20.33
C LEU A 15 -9.99 16.98 -20.52
N GLY A 16 -11.04 16.41 -19.97
CA GLY A 16 -12.37 16.99 -19.86
C GLY A 16 -12.58 17.69 -18.52
N GLU A 17 -13.75 17.49 -17.93
CA GLU A 17 -14.14 18.05 -16.65
C GLU A 17 -13.25 17.54 -15.50
N LEU A 18 -12.86 18.45 -14.59
CA LEU A 18 -12.23 18.10 -13.32
C LEU A 18 -13.31 17.57 -12.36
N ILE A 19 -13.33 16.26 -12.13
CA ILE A 19 -14.32 15.62 -11.24
C ILE A 19 -13.90 15.63 -9.77
N HIS A 20 -12.60 15.70 -9.49
CA HIS A 20 -12.12 15.72 -8.11
C HIS A 20 -10.76 16.42 -8.00
N ALA A 21 -10.65 17.31 -7.01
CA ALA A 21 -9.40 17.97 -6.62
C ALA A 21 -9.06 17.62 -5.17
N GLY A 22 -8.42 16.45 -4.98
CA GLY A 22 -7.98 15.99 -3.67
C GLY A 22 -6.62 16.55 -3.26
N SER A 23 -6.19 16.25 -2.04
CA SER A 23 -4.83 16.59 -1.55
C SER A 23 -3.72 15.80 -2.24
N MET A 24 -4.02 14.58 -2.73
CA MET A 24 -3.02 13.68 -3.32
C MET A 24 -3.02 13.71 -4.86
N ALA A 25 -4.18 13.97 -5.49
CA ALA A 25 -4.32 13.91 -6.94
C ALA A 25 -5.46 14.79 -7.45
N LEU A 26 -5.36 15.14 -8.75
CA LEU A 26 -6.44 15.66 -9.57
C LEU A 26 -7.02 14.53 -10.41
N ILE A 27 -8.35 14.47 -10.53
CA ILE A 27 -9.04 13.47 -11.35
C ILE A 27 -9.86 14.18 -12.42
N PHE A 28 -9.51 13.96 -13.67
CA PHE A 28 -10.20 14.49 -14.83
C PHE A 28 -10.96 13.39 -15.56
N ARG A 29 -12.19 13.68 -15.99
CA ARG A 29 -12.87 12.89 -17.00
C ARG A 29 -12.11 13.03 -18.33
N LEU A 30 -11.97 11.97 -19.09
CA LEU A 30 -11.38 12.07 -20.43
C LEU A 30 -12.47 12.40 -21.47
N ALA A 31 -12.13 13.33 -22.36
CA ALA A 31 -13.01 13.73 -23.45
C ALA A 31 -12.79 12.83 -24.68
N GLY A 32 -13.89 12.31 -25.24
CA GLY A 32 -13.88 11.51 -26.45
C GLY A 32 -13.75 10.00 -26.20
N PRO A 33 -14.34 9.19 -27.10
CA PRO A 33 -14.32 7.73 -26.96
C PRO A 33 -12.96 7.17 -27.40
N ARG A 34 -12.18 6.68 -26.47
CA ARG A 34 -11.07 5.76 -26.74
C ARG A 34 -11.43 4.38 -26.19
N GLY A 35 -12.43 3.70 -26.81
CA GLY A 35 -12.89 2.38 -26.42
C GLY A 35 -14.28 2.37 -25.77
N PRO A 36 -14.77 1.19 -25.35
CA PRO A 36 -16.12 0.99 -24.84
C PRO A 36 -16.34 1.48 -23.42
N LEU A 37 -15.27 1.81 -22.68
CA LEU A 37 -15.35 2.19 -21.27
C LEU A 37 -15.15 3.70 -21.07
N PRO A 38 -15.94 4.34 -20.21
CA PRO A 38 -15.67 5.70 -19.77
C PRO A 38 -14.37 5.72 -18.95
N LEU A 39 -13.52 6.74 -19.18
CA LEU A 39 -12.19 6.81 -18.60
C LEU A 39 -12.01 8.09 -17.80
N VAL A 40 -11.16 7.99 -16.77
CA VAL A 40 -10.65 9.13 -16.01
C VAL A 40 -9.12 9.10 -15.96
N MET A 41 -8.52 10.28 -15.90
CA MET A 41 -7.10 10.44 -15.65
C MET A 41 -6.89 10.96 -14.23
N LYS A 42 -6.14 10.19 -13.42
CA LYS A 42 -5.67 10.56 -12.07
C LYS A 42 -4.25 11.09 -12.20
N ILE A 43 -4.04 12.36 -11.89
CA ILE A 43 -2.74 13.03 -11.95
C ILE A 43 -2.30 13.33 -10.52
N PRO A 44 -1.20 12.77 -10.02
CA PRO A 44 -0.73 13.04 -8.67
C PRO A 44 -0.27 14.49 -8.53
N ARG A 45 -0.45 15.05 -7.33
CA ARG A 45 0.10 16.36 -6.99
C ARG A 45 1.55 16.18 -6.53
N LEU A 46 2.49 16.65 -7.31
CA LEU A 46 3.94 16.56 -7.07
C LEU A 46 4.57 17.94 -6.88
N GLY A 47 3.89 18.86 -6.20
CA GLY A 47 4.37 20.21 -5.94
C GLY A 47 5.43 20.29 -4.84
N ALA A 48 6.12 21.43 -4.74
CA ALA A 48 7.05 21.73 -3.65
C ALA A 48 6.28 21.71 -2.31
N GLY A 49 6.66 20.81 -1.39
CA GLY A 49 5.99 20.60 -0.10
C GLY A 49 5.04 19.39 -0.06
N GLU A 50 4.80 18.71 -1.18
CA GLU A 50 4.05 17.46 -1.19
C GLU A 50 4.84 16.32 -0.54
N ARG A 51 4.13 15.42 0.14
CA ARG A 51 4.78 14.33 0.86
C ARG A 51 5.30 13.27 -0.11
N ALA A 52 6.49 12.71 0.15
CA ALA A 52 7.04 11.57 -0.58
C ALA A 52 6.04 10.40 -0.73
N VAL A 53 5.19 10.21 0.27
CA VAL A 53 4.07 9.24 0.25
C VAL A 53 3.14 9.40 -0.96
N ASN A 54 2.97 10.61 -1.51
CA ASN A 54 2.09 10.81 -2.68
C ASN A 54 2.70 10.19 -3.95
N VAL A 55 4.02 10.31 -4.11
CA VAL A 55 4.75 9.73 -5.26
C VAL A 55 4.76 8.21 -5.15
N ILE A 56 5.10 7.71 -3.97
CA ILE A 56 5.15 6.27 -3.72
C ILE A 56 3.76 5.66 -3.82
N GLY A 57 2.75 6.31 -3.24
CA GLY A 57 1.37 5.85 -3.35
C GLY A 57 0.83 5.83 -4.79
N PHE A 58 1.29 6.76 -5.64
CA PHE A 58 0.99 6.71 -7.06
C PHE A 58 1.62 5.47 -7.72
N GLU A 59 2.88 5.19 -7.43
CA GLU A 59 3.60 4.04 -7.97
C GLU A 59 3.02 2.71 -7.49
N VAL A 60 2.68 2.61 -6.19
CA VAL A 60 1.97 1.45 -5.64
C VAL A 60 0.63 1.24 -6.35
N CYS A 61 -0.16 2.31 -6.53
CA CYS A 61 -1.44 2.23 -7.23
C CYS A 61 -1.26 1.71 -8.67
N ARG A 62 -0.25 2.20 -9.39
CA ARG A 62 0.10 1.75 -10.74
C ARG A 62 0.45 0.25 -10.77
N MET A 63 1.37 -0.16 -9.88
CA MET A 63 1.84 -1.54 -9.80
C MET A 63 0.73 -2.51 -9.44
N VAL A 64 -0.06 -2.19 -8.41
CA VAL A 64 -1.14 -3.06 -7.95
C VAL A 64 -2.25 -3.17 -9.01
N LEU A 65 -2.69 -2.05 -9.59
CA LEU A 65 -3.70 -2.09 -10.67
C LEU A 65 -3.19 -2.79 -11.93
N GLY A 66 -1.90 -2.70 -12.22
CA GLY A 66 -1.26 -3.43 -13.34
C GLY A 66 -1.20 -4.94 -13.09
N ALA A 67 -0.99 -5.36 -11.83
CA ALA A 67 -0.94 -6.78 -11.45
C ALA A 67 -2.33 -7.42 -11.28
N LEU A 68 -3.34 -6.62 -10.92
CA LEU A 68 -4.72 -7.08 -10.81
C LEU A 68 -5.25 -7.47 -12.20
N GLY A 69 -5.78 -8.69 -12.32
CA GLY A 69 -6.49 -9.13 -13.52
C GLY A 69 -7.78 -8.32 -13.74
N GLN A 70 -8.46 -8.58 -14.85
CA GLN A 70 -9.80 -8.01 -15.05
C GLN A 70 -10.76 -8.56 -13.98
N GLY A 71 -11.40 -7.67 -13.25
CA GLY A 71 -12.33 -8.04 -12.18
C GLY A 71 -13.49 -7.04 -12.05
N PRO A 72 -14.60 -7.48 -11.43
CA PRO A 72 -15.78 -6.63 -11.25
C PRO A 72 -15.62 -5.58 -10.16
N HIS A 73 -14.65 -5.72 -9.26
CA HIS A 73 -14.59 -4.99 -7.99
C HIS A 73 -13.47 -3.94 -7.91
N HIS A 74 -12.75 -3.69 -8.99
CA HIS A 74 -11.72 -2.63 -9.07
C HIS A 74 -11.72 -1.99 -10.47
N PRO A 75 -11.25 -0.74 -10.64
CA PRO A 75 -11.14 -0.12 -11.94
C PRO A 75 -10.03 -0.78 -12.76
N THR A 76 -10.27 -0.92 -14.06
CA THR A 76 -9.24 -1.37 -15.00
C THR A 76 -8.22 -0.26 -15.25
N LEU A 77 -6.93 -0.55 -15.17
CA LEU A 77 -5.85 0.33 -15.63
C LEU A 77 -5.75 0.22 -17.15
N VAL A 78 -5.80 1.37 -17.85
CA VAL A 78 -5.78 1.44 -19.32
C VAL A 78 -4.44 1.97 -19.83
N ALA A 79 -3.93 3.01 -19.18
CA ALA A 79 -2.65 3.62 -19.51
C ALA A 79 -2.07 4.34 -18.30
N TYR A 80 -0.80 4.64 -18.34
CA TYR A 80 -0.12 5.45 -17.33
C TYR A 80 1.00 6.24 -17.97
N GLY A 81 1.32 7.37 -17.37
CA GLY A 81 2.45 8.23 -17.73
C GLY A 81 3.61 8.06 -16.79
N ASP A 82 4.80 8.33 -17.30
CA ASP A 82 6.04 8.20 -16.55
C ASP A 82 6.28 9.40 -15.62
N VAL A 83 6.92 9.14 -14.48
CA VAL A 83 7.36 10.17 -13.52
C VAL A 83 8.39 11.14 -14.16
N GLU A 84 9.10 10.70 -15.21
CA GLU A 84 10.07 11.52 -15.95
C GLU A 84 9.44 12.67 -16.74
N THR A 85 8.19 12.49 -17.17
CA THR A 85 7.48 13.48 -18.00
C THR A 85 6.30 14.08 -17.25
N THR A 86 5.19 13.38 -17.24
CA THR A 86 3.98 13.75 -16.50
C THR A 86 3.36 12.46 -15.94
N PRO A 87 3.46 12.22 -14.64
CA PRO A 87 2.85 11.03 -14.05
C PRO A 87 1.34 11.14 -14.09
N TYR A 88 0.70 10.10 -14.60
CA TYR A 88 -0.75 9.96 -14.60
C TYR A 88 -1.17 8.48 -14.67
N LEU A 89 -2.37 8.19 -14.20
CA LEU A 89 -3.04 6.92 -14.43
C LEU A 89 -4.34 7.17 -15.21
N VAL A 90 -4.51 6.45 -16.30
CA VAL A 90 -5.80 6.36 -17.01
C VAL A 90 -6.49 5.09 -16.56
N ILE A 91 -7.59 5.24 -15.85
CA ILE A 91 -8.35 4.14 -15.29
C ILE A 91 -9.81 4.22 -15.72
N GLN A 92 -10.50 3.10 -15.62
CA GLN A 92 -11.94 3.05 -15.84
C GLN A 92 -12.66 4.01 -14.89
N HIS A 93 -13.53 4.85 -15.44
CA HIS A 93 -14.50 5.63 -14.66
C HIS A 93 -15.57 4.69 -14.10
N ILE A 94 -15.75 4.72 -12.80
CA ILE A 94 -16.80 3.95 -12.13
C ILE A 94 -18.05 4.85 -12.03
N ASP A 95 -19.11 4.44 -12.69
CA ASP A 95 -20.41 5.05 -12.50
C ASP A 95 -21.08 4.44 -11.27
N GLY A 96 -21.43 5.30 -10.31
CA GLY A 96 -21.98 4.84 -9.03
C GLY A 96 -21.92 5.88 -7.94
N VAL A 97 -22.39 5.46 -6.75
CA VAL A 97 -22.51 6.29 -5.55
C VAL A 97 -21.44 5.89 -4.54
N ARG A 98 -20.77 6.84 -3.93
CA ARG A 98 -19.80 6.56 -2.87
C ARG A 98 -20.50 6.12 -1.59
N LEU A 99 -19.91 5.17 -0.87
CA LEU A 99 -20.41 4.73 0.44
C LEU A 99 -20.45 5.89 1.46
N SER A 100 -19.60 6.89 1.30
CA SER A 100 -19.63 8.10 2.14
C SER A 100 -20.94 8.87 2.04
N GLU A 101 -21.65 8.78 0.92
CA GLU A 101 -22.98 9.38 0.76
C GLU A 101 -24.03 8.62 1.58
N SER A 102 -24.00 7.27 1.53
CA SER A 102 -24.86 6.44 2.38
C SER A 102 -24.58 6.66 3.88
N LEU A 103 -23.31 6.85 4.22
CA LEU A 103 -22.88 7.10 5.60
C LEU A 103 -23.46 8.41 6.16
N SER A 104 -23.71 9.42 5.32
CA SER A 104 -24.33 10.69 5.75
C SER A 104 -25.77 10.50 6.27
N HIS A 105 -26.40 9.37 5.96
CA HIS A 105 -27.75 9.00 6.40
C HIS A 105 -27.74 7.99 7.58
N ALA A 106 -26.55 7.65 8.10
CA ALA A 106 -26.45 6.71 9.22
C ALA A 106 -27.07 7.27 10.51
N PRO A 107 -27.71 6.43 11.37
CA PRO A 107 -27.78 4.98 11.32
C PRO A 107 -28.72 4.44 10.23
N LEU A 108 -28.25 3.41 9.49
CA LEU A 108 -29.03 2.76 8.45
C LEU A 108 -29.83 1.54 8.99
N PRO A 109 -30.89 1.13 8.28
CA PRO A 109 -31.61 -0.10 8.59
C PRO A 109 -30.69 -1.33 8.50
N PRO A 110 -30.83 -2.36 9.39
CA PRO A 110 -29.99 -3.55 9.39
C PRO A 110 -29.94 -4.30 8.06
N GLY A 111 -31.06 -4.37 7.34
CA GLY A 111 -31.11 -5.02 6.01
C GLY A 111 -30.29 -4.27 4.95
N GLU A 112 -30.24 -2.95 5.01
CA GLU A 112 -29.41 -2.15 4.11
C GLU A 112 -27.91 -2.28 4.44
N ILE A 113 -27.58 -2.27 5.73
CA ILE A 113 -26.22 -2.54 6.21
C ILE A 113 -25.75 -3.92 5.75
N ALA A 114 -26.61 -4.93 5.86
CA ALA A 114 -26.31 -6.29 5.42
C ALA A 114 -26.01 -6.33 3.91
N ARG A 115 -26.85 -5.71 3.09
CA ARG A 115 -26.69 -5.67 1.64
C ARG A 115 -25.40 -4.95 1.21
N LEU A 116 -25.17 -3.74 1.73
CA LEU A 116 -23.97 -2.97 1.44
C LEU A 116 -22.71 -3.70 1.93
N GLY A 117 -22.74 -4.18 3.17
CA GLY A 117 -21.64 -4.91 3.77
C GLY A 117 -21.29 -6.20 3.06
N ALA A 118 -22.29 -7.00 2.64
CA ALA A 118 -22.05 -8.26 1.92
C ALA A 118 -21.37 -7.99 0.57
N SER A 119 -21.86 -7.00 -0.18
CA SER A 119 -21.24 -6.62 -1.46
C SER A 119 -19.79 -6.13 -1.28
N LEU A 120 -19.52 -5.31 -0.24
CA LEU A 120 -18.17 -4.86 0.07
C LEU A 120 -17.27 -6.02 0.53
N ALA A 121 -17.78 -6.94 1.32
CA ALA A 121 -17.04 -8.11 1.76
C ALA A 121 -16.66 -9.04 0.58
N MET A 122 -17.55 -9.19 -0.41
CA MET A 122 -17.22 -9.92 -1.64
C MET A 122 -16.16 -9.21 -2.48
N ALA A 123 -16.22 -7.87 -2.58
CA ALA A 123 -15.18 -7.11 -3.26
C ALA A 123 -13.81 -7.27 -2.60
N LEU A 124 -13.76 -7.28 -1.28
CA LEU A 124 -12.54 -7.58 -0.53
C LEU A 124 -12.06 -9.02 -0.74
N HIS A 125 -12.99 -9.98 -0.76
CA HIS A 125 -12.64 -11.38 -1.01
C HIS A 125 -11.96 -11.57 -2.37
N ASP A 126 -12.52 -10.98 -3.42
CA ASP A 126 -11.94 -11.04 -4.76
C ASP A 126 -10.56 -10.38 -4.85
N LEU A 127 -10.35 -9.29 -4.09
CA LEU A 127 -9.06 -8.64 -3.98
C LEU A 127 -8.04 -9.52 -3.24
N HIS A 128 -8.45 -10.08 -2.09
CA HIS A 128 -7.59 -10.96 -1.28
C HIS A 128 -7.21 -12.24 -2.02
N ARG A 129 -8.09 -12.78 -2.87
CA ARG A 129 -7.77 -13.92 -3.72
C ARG A 129 -6.70 -13.64 -4.78
N GLN A 130 -6.44 -12.40 -5.08
CA GLN A 130 -5.37 -11.93 -5.95
C GLN A 130 -4.14 -11.48 -5.14
N ASP A 131 -4.06 -11.90 -3.87
CA ASP A 131 -2.97 -11.58 -2.92
C ASP A 131 -2.77 -10.09 -2.69
N VAL A 132 -3.84 -9.28 -2.82
CA VAL A 132 -3.84 -7.84 -2.57
C VAL A 132 -4.58 -7.51 -1.29
N VAL A 133 -3.96 -6.73 -0.41
CA VAL A 133 -4.56 -6.14 0.79
C VAL A 133 -4.71 -4.64 0.55
N HIS A 134 -5.90 -4.08 0.73
CA HIS A 134 -6.20 -2.68 0.38
C HIS A 134 -5.56 -1.67 1.33
N LEU A 135 -5.60 -1.92 2.64
CA LEU A 135 -4.98 -1.16 3.74
C LEU A 135 -5.44 0.30 3.95
N ASP A 136 -6.23 0.86 3.05
CA ASP A 136 -6.87 2.18 3.20
C ASP A 136 -8.37 2.10 2.93
N LEU A 137 -9.00 1.02 3.40
CA LEU A 137 -10.44 0.85 3.27
C LEU A 137 -11.16 1.90 4.12
N LYS A 138 -11.95 2.75 3.46
CA LYS A 138 -12.76 3.82 4.06
C LYS A 138 -13.94 4.15 3.16
N PRO A 139 -15.00 4.79 3.64
CA PRO A 139 -16.21 5.04 2.86
C PRO A 139 -15.97 5.83 1.56
N THR A 140 -14.96 6.69 1.50
CA THR A 140 -14.62 7.45 0.28
C THR A 140 -13.92 6.61 -0.79
N ASN A 141 -13.35 5.45 -0.42
CA ASN A 141 -12.65 4.52 -1.31
C ASN A 141 -13.52 3.35 -1.76
N VAL A 142 -14.81 3.39 -1.43
CA VAL A 142 -15.81 2.39 -1.84
C VAL A 142 -16.89 3.08 -2.66
N MET A 143 -17.18 2.54 -3.84
CA MET A 143 -18.28 2.96 -4.70
C MET A 143 -19.25 1.80 -4.92
N TYR A 144 -20.52 2.08 -5.06
CA TYR A 144 -21.53 1.10 -5.44
C TYR A 144 -22.06 1.44 -6.81
N ARG A 145 -21.99 0.48 -7.74
CA ARG A 145 -22.63 0.58 -9.05
C ARG A 145 -24.15 0.57 -8.90
N PRO A 146 -24.91 1.02 -9.93
CA PRO A 146 -26.38 0.88 -9.92
C PRO A 146 -26.86 -0.56 -9.75
N SER A 147 -26.05 -1.56 -10.12
CA SER A 147 -26.30 -2.99 -9.90
C SER A 147 -26.23 -3.40 -8.42
N GLY A 148 -25.67 -2.54 -7.54
CA GLY A 148 -25.40 -2.82 -6.13
C GLY A 148 -24.04 -3.47 -5.85
N GLU A 149 -23.22 -3.66 -6.87
CA GLU A 149 -21.85 -4.18 -6.72
C GLU A 149 -20.92 -3.13 -6.14
N ALA A 150 -20.13 -3.53 -5.14
CA ALA A 150 -19.10 -2.69 -4.55
C ALA A 150 -17.85 -2.66 -5.43
N MET A 151 -17.30 -1.48 -5.60
CA MET A 151 -16.04 -1.20 -6.30
C MET A 151 -15.07 -0.59 -5.32
N LEU A 152 -13.86 -1.17 -5.22
CA LEU A 152 -12.75 -0.64 -4.44
C LEU A 152 -11.92 0.28 -5.31
N ILE A 153 -11.66 1.48 -4.83
CA ILE A 153 -10.88 2.50 -5.55
C ILE A 153 -9.74 2.99 -4.67
N ASP A 154 -8.69 3.53 -5.31
CA ASP A 154 -7.52 4.09 -4.66
C ASP A 154 -6.61 3.08 -3.93
N PHE A 155 -5.76 2.44 -4.70
CA PHE A 155 -4.80 1.42 -4.24
C PHE A 155 -3.44 2.00 -3.81
N GLY A 156 -3.35 3.30 -3.53
CA GLY A 156 -2.09 3.97 -3.19
C GLY A 156 -1.42 3.50 -1.89
N LEU A 157 -2.14 2.81 -1.03
CA LEU A 157 -1.60 2.20 0.19
C LEU A 157 -1.71 0.67 0.19
N ALA A 158 -2.12 0.06 -0.91
CA ALA A 158 -2.29 -1.38 -0.97
C ALA A 158 -0.96 -2.14 -0.87
N HIS A 159 -1.03 -3.39 -0.45
CA HIS A 159 0.05 -4.35 -0.48
C HIS A 159 -0.32 -5.51 -1.39
N HIS A 160 0.61 -5.95 -2.24
CA HIS A 160 0.45 -7.13 -3.07
C HIS A 160 1.49 -8.17 -2.67
N GLY A 161 1.06 -9.41 -2.35
CA GLY A 161 1.93 -10.46 -1.81
C GLY A 161 3.11 -10.87 -2.72
N HIS A 162 3.04 -10.51 -4.01
CA HIS A 162 4.07 -10.84 -5.00
C HIS A 162 4.80 -9.62 -5.57
N LEU A 163 4.50 -8.41 -5.06
CA LEU A 163 5.18 -7.17 -5.47
C LEU A 163 5.99 -6.62 -4.29
N PRO A 164 7.06 -5.86 -4.55
CA PRO A 164 7.80 -5.17 -3.50
C PRO A 164 6.91 -4.20 -2.74
N ASP A 165 7.03 -4.16 -1.42
CA ASP A 165 6.30 -3.20 -0.59
C ASP A 165 7.06 -1.86 -0.49
N LEU A 166 6.81 -0.97 -1.47
CA LEU A 166 7.46 0.34 -1.55
C LEU A 166 7.20 1.22 -0.33
N LEU A 167 6.13 0.95 0.40
CA LEU A 167 5.71 1.76 1.54
C LEU A 167 6.27 1.26 2.86
N ALA A 168 6.65 -0.02 2.97
CA ALA A 168 7.18 -0.60 4.20
C ALA A 168 8.45 0.13 4.69
N GLU A 169 9.24 0.66 3.76
CA GLU A 169 10.53 1.30 4.05
C GLU A 169 10.39 2.76 4.46
N GLU A 170 9.40 3.45 3.93
CA GLU A 170 9.13 4.87 4.20
C GLU A 170 8.28 5.08 5.45
N LEU A 171 7.59 4.03 5.92
CA LEU A 171 6.60 4.15 6.98
C LEU A 171 7.23 4.02 8.38
N ARG A 172 7.91 5.06 8.83
CA ARG A 172 8.25 5.20 10.26
C ARG A 172 7.01 5.42 11.15
N PHE A 173 5.88 5.79 10.54
CA PHE A 173 4.60 6.06 11.22
C PHE A 173 3.45 5.39 10.46
N PRO A 174 2.36 5.02 11.14
CA PRO A 174 1.17 4.49 10.49
C PRO A 174 0.61 5.51 9.48
N VAL A 175 0.59 5.14 8.19
CA VAL A 175 0.03 5.96 7.10
C VAL A 175 -1.32 5.39 6.67
N GLY A 176 -2.24 6.27 6.30
CA GLY A 176 -3.60 5.92 5.92
C GLY A 176 -4.65 6.59 6.82
N ASN A 177 -5.89 6.17 6.68
CA ASN A 177 -6.98 6.70 7.47
C ASN A 177 -7.02 6.06 8.87
N TRP A 178 -6.60 6.81 9.88
CA TRP A 178 -6.55 6.34 11.26
C TRP A 178 -7.90 5.92 11.84
N VAL A 179 -9.03 6.37 11.26
CA VAL A 179 -10.37 6.02 11.76
C VAL A 179 -10.63 4.51 11.65
N TYR A 180 -10.24 3.88 10.53
CA TYR A 180 -10.53 2.48 10.22
C TYR A 180 -9.30 1.56 10.32
N MET A 181 -8.12 2.11 10.60
CA MET A 181 -6.84 1.38 10.64
C MET A 181 -6.86 0.24 11.67
N ALA A 182 -6.41 -0.93 11.27
CA ALA A 182 -6.34 -2.12 12.12
C ALA A 182 -5.18 -2.06 13.14
N PRO A 183 -5.27 -2.79 14.27
CA PRO A 183 -4.21 -2.86 15.28
C PRO A 183 -2.84 -3.25 14.74
N GLU A 184 -2.76 -4.24 13.87
CA GLU A 184 -1.52 -4.71 13.25
C GLU A 184 -0.89 -3.68 12.30
N GLN A 185 -1.71 -2.87 11.60
CA GLN A 185 -1.20 -1.77 10.76
C GLN A 185 -0.51 -0.70 11.59
N ILE A 186 -0.96 -0.44 12.83
CA ILE A 186 -0.30 0.48 13.77
C ILE A 186 1.12 0.03 14.10
N LEU A 187 1.37 -1.28 14.00
CA LEU A 187 2.66 -1.93 14.27
C LEU A 187 3.45 -2.20 12.98
N GLY A 188 2.99 -1.67 11.84
CA GLY A 188 3.71 -1.76 10.57
C GLY A 188 3.43 -3.02 9.75
N VAL A 189 2.49 -3.90 10.19
CA VAL A 189 2.13 -5.09 9.39
C VAL A 189 1.19 -4.69 8.26
N ARG A 190 1.54 -5.09 7.03
CA ARG A 190 0.82 -4.70 5.82
C ARG A 190 0.28 -5.87 4.99
N CYS A 191 0.75 -7.08 5.27
CA CYS A 191 0.44 -8.30 4.50
C CYS A 191 -0.76 -9.12 5.02
N ASP A 192 -1.47 -8.65 6.05
CA ASP A 192 -2.60 -9.40 6.62
C ASP A 192 -3.95 -8.93 6.04
N PRO A 193 -4.66 -9.75 5.22
CA PRO A 193 -5.95 -9.38 4.64
C PRO A 193 -7.03 -9.15 5.70
N ARG A 194 -6.84 -9.68 6.92
CA ARG A 194 -7.75 -9.44 8.05
C ARG A 194 -7.70 -8.00 8.55
N SER A 195 -6.74 -7.19 8.11
CA SER A 195 -6.74 -5.74 8.33
C SER A 195 -7.89 -5.05 7.59
N ASP A 196 -8.19 -5.48 6.37
CA ASP A 196 -9.34 -4.97 5.62
C ASP A 196 -10.68 -5.43 6.25
N ILE A 197 -10.72 -6.65 6.83
CA ILE A 197 -11.89 -7.13 7.59
C ILE A 197 -12.13 -6.27 8.83
N TYR A 198 -11.07 -5.83 9.52
CA TYR A 198 -11.20 -4.88 10.63
C TYR A 198 -11.77 -3.54 10.15
N ALA A 199 -11.26 -3.01 9.06
CA ALA A 199 -11.74 -1.76 8.48
C ALA A 199 -13.21 -1.86 8.03
N LEU A 200 -13.60 -2.98 7.41
CA LEU A 200 -15.00 -3.31 7.10
C LEU A 200 -15.86 -3.30 8.38
N GLY A 201 -15.39 -3.94 9.46
CA GLY A 201 -16.06 -3.90 10.77
C GLY A 201 -16.24 -2.47 11.29
N GLY A 202 -15.24 -1.60 11.09
CA GLY A 202 -15.32 -0.18 11.42
C GLY A 202 -16.38 0.58 10.62
N ILE A 203 -16.48 0.30 9.32
CA ILE A 203 -17.50 0.87 8.43
C ILE A 203 -18.89 0.38 8.82
N LEU A 204 -19.08 -0.92 9.03
CA LEU A 204 -20.37 -1.48 9.46
C LEU A 204 -20.81 -0.92 10.82
N TYR A 205 -19.86 -0.72 11.74
CA TYR A 205 -20.13 -0.08 13.02
C TYR A 205 -20.66 1.36 12.82
N GLU A 206 -20.02 2.14 11.95
CA GLU A 206 -20.41 3.52 11.70
C GLU A 206 -21.76 3.60 10.98
N LEU A 207 -22.03 2.76 9.99
CA LEU A 207 -23.33 2.63 9.35
C LEU A 207 -24.45 2.27 10.37
N THR A 208 -24.11 1.49 11.41
CA THR A 208 -25.05 1.05 12.45
C THR A 208 -25.30 2.12 13.51
N THR A 209 -24.29 2.93 13.85
CA THR A 209 -24.32 3.81 15.03
C THR A 209 -24.27 5.31 14.69
N GLY A 210 -23.98 5.65 13.43
CA GLY A 210 -23.75 7.04 12.98
C GLY A 210 -22.42 7.63 13.43
N ARG A 211 -21.51 6.82 14.00
CA ARG A 211 -20.20 7.30 14.45
C ARG A 211 -19.14 6.18 14.42
N PRO A 212 -17.86 6.50 14.17
CA PRO A 212 -16.81 5.50 14.13
C PRO A 212 -16.54 4.87 15.51
N PRO A 213 -16.04 3.61 15.55
CA PRO A 213 -15.92 2.83 16.79
C PRO A 213 -14.98 3.44 17.84
N PHE A 214 -13.96 4.17 17.39
CA PHE A 214 -12.94 4.79 18.24
C PHE A 214 -12.86 6.31 18.08
N GLY A 215 -13.84 6.92 17.40
CA GLY A 215 -13.84 8.37 17.08
C GLY A 215 -12.76 8.71 16.05
N HIS A 216 -12.32 9.96 16.09
CA HIS A 216 -11.28 10.49 15.18
C HIS A 216 -9.99 10.70 15.96
N PRO A 217 -9.06 9.75 15.97
CA PRO A 217 -7.81 9.88 16.71
C PRO A 217 -6.96 11.01 16.12
N SER A 218 -6.47 11.90 16.98
CA SER A 218 -5.64 13.05 16.63
C SER A 218 -4.16 12.85 16.93
N SER A 219 -3.81 11.74 17.59
CA SER A 219 -2.44 11.40 17.95
C SER A 219 -2.19 9.89 17.89
N ILE A 220 -0.92 9.49 17.71
CA ILE A 220 -0.50 8.09 17.75
C ILE A 220 -0.87 7.44 19.09
N ALA A 221 -0.82 8.19 20.19
CA ALA A 221 -1.21 7.68 21.49
C ALA A 221 -2.72 7.34 21.55
N GLU A 222 -3.57 8.13 20.88
CA GLU A 222 -4.99 7.82 20.73
C GLU A 222 -5.22 6.64 19.79
N LEU A 223 -4.51 6.59 18.68
CA LEU A 223 -4.56 5.49 17.73
C LEU A 223 -4.21 4.17 18.42
N ARG A 224 -3.14 4.13 19.24
CA ARG A 224 -2.73 2.95 20.00
C ARG A 224 -3.72 2.49 21.08
N LYS A 225 -4.73 3.29 21.45
CA LYS A 225 -5.77 2.86 22.40
C LYS A 225 -6.54 1.64 21.92
N ARG A 226 -6.66 1.44 20.60
CA ARG A 226 -7.36 0.27 20.03
C ARG A 226 -6.62 -1.06 20.21
N LEU A 227 -5.34 -1.04 20.60
CA LEU A 227 -4.60 -2.24 20.97
C LEU A 227 -5.10 -2.89 22.28
N TYR A 228 -5.86 -2.16 23.10
CA TYR A 228 -6.33 -2.64 24.39
C TYR A 228 -7.75 -2.23 24.77
N ARG A 229 -8.39 -1.35 23.99
CA ARG A 229 -9.77 -0.88 24.22
C ARG A 229 -10.72 -1.52 23.22
N ASP A 230 -11.86 -1.99 23.72
CA ASP A 230 -12.99 -2.34 22.85
C ASP A 230 -13.77 -1.06 22.46
N PRO A 231 -14.44 -1.06 21.29
CA PRO A 231 -15.42 -0.03 20.98
C PRO A 231 -16.60 -0.08 21.97
N VAL A 232 -17.44 0.96 22.01
CA VAL A 232 -18.73 0.86 22.67
C VAL A 232 -19.57 -0.17 21.90
N PRO A 233 -20.23 -1.15 22.56
CA PRO A 233 -21.08 -2.06 21.82
C PRO A 233 -22.16 -1.31 21.02
N PRO A 234 -22.41 -1.66 19.73
CA PRO A 234 -23.40 -0.97 18.89
C PRO A 234 -24.78 -0.84 19.56
N ARG A 235 -25.26 -1.88 20.23
CA ARG A 235 -26.57 -1.89 20.94
C ARG A 235 -26.64 -0.93 22.13
N ALA A 236 -25.51 -0.52 22.68
CA ALA A 236 -25.48 0.52 23.73
C ALA A 236 -25.68 1.93 23.15
N ILE A 237 -25.54 2.11 21.84
CA ILE A 237 -25.70 3.38 21.14
C ILE A 237 -27.00 3.39 20.35
N ALA A 238 -27.25 2.32 19.59
CA ALA A 238 -28.43 2.07 18.79
C ALA A 238 -29.11 0.78 19.29
N PRO A 239 -30.01 0.85 20.29
CA PRO A 239 -30.60 -0.33 20.92
C PRO A 239 -31.38 -1.23 19.97
N ALA A 240 -31.87 -0.69 18.86
CA ALA A 240 -32.58 -1.44 17.82
C ALA A 240 -31.66 -2.35 16.98
N THR A 241 -30.34 -2.28 17.17
CA THR A 241 -29.38 -3.14 16.44
C THR A 241 -29.62 -4.60 16.77
N PRO A 242 -29.82 -5.48 15.78
CA PRO A 242 -29.98 -6.91 16.01
C PRO A 242 -28.71 -7.52 16.63
N GLU A 243 -28.89 -8.59 17.41
CA GLU A 243 -27.79 -9.29 18.08
C GLU A 243 -26.79 -9.88 17.11
N TRP A 244 -27.26 -10.45 16.00
CA TRP A 244 -26.41 -11.00 14.97
C TRP A 244 -25.49 -9.94 14.33
N LEU A 245 -26.00 -8.72 14.11
CA LEU A 245 -25.23 -7.65 13.50
C LEU A 245 -24.16 -7.12 14.48
N GLN A 246 -24.51 -6.97 15.76
CA GLN A 246 -23.53 -6.62 16.79
C GLN A 246 -22.43 -7.68 16.92
N GLU A 247 -22.78 -8.98 16.93
CA GLU A 247 -21.83 -10.08 16.97
C GLU A 247 -20.82 -9.99 15.83
N LEU A 248 -21.33 -9.86 14.60
CA LEU A 248 -20.51 -9.75 13.40
C LEU A 248 -19.57 -8.54 13.45
N ILE A 249 -20.10 -7.34 13.76
CA ILE A 249 -19.32 -6.13 13.84
C ILE A 249 -18.20 -6.25 14.89
N LEU A 250 -18.53 -6.71 16.10
CA LEU A 250 -17.56 -6.84 17.17
C LEU A 250 -16.51 -7.93 16.90
N ARG A 251 -16.89 -8.99 16.17
CA ARG A 251 -15.94 -10.02 15.73
C ARG A 251 -14.95 -9.46 14.70
N CYS A 252 -15.41 -8.67 13.74
CA CYS A 252 -14.51 -7.99 12.80
C CYS A 252 -13.53 -7.04 13.52
N LEU A 253 -13.96 -6.41 14.62
CA LEU A 253 -13.19 -5.42 15.39
C LEU A 253 -12.33 -6.02 16.51
N GLU A 254 -12.14 -7.35 16.56
CA GLU A 254 -11.22 -7.96 17.53
C GLU A 254 -9.78 -7.48 17.31
N VAL A 255 -9.07 -7.27 18.43
CA VAL A 255 -7.68 -6.78 18.41
C VAL A 255 -6.75 -7.81 17.78
N ASP A 256 -6.88 -9.08 18.18
CA ASP A 256 -6.15 -10.18 17.59
C ASP A 256 -6.81 -10.62 16.29
N ALA A 257 -6.11 -10.49 15.17
CA ALA A 257 -6.60 -10.86 13.84
C ALA A 257 -7.06 -12.34 13.77
N ARG A 258 -6.51 -13.24 14.59
CA ARG A 258 -6.92 -14.64 14.67
C ARG A 258 -8.33 -14.85 15.24
N GLN A 259 -8.85 -13.86 15.96
CA GLN A 259 -10.20 -13.91 16.54
C GLN A 259 -11.27 -13.30 15.60
N ARG A 260 -10.83 -12.69 14.49
CA ARG A 260 -11.72 -12.17 13.44
C ARG A 260 -12.23 -13.30 12.55
N TYR A 261 -12.94 -12.96 11.50
CA TYR A 261 -13.19 -13.85 10.38
C TYR A 261 -11.88 -14.18 9.68
N ALA A 262 -11.73 -15.42 9.21
CA ALA A 262 -10.53 -15.86 8.52
C ALA A 262 -10.44 -15.26 7.10
N SER A 263 -11.61 -14.99 6.48
CA SER A 263 -11.70 -14.44 5.13
C SER A 263 -12.94 -13.55 4.99
N ALA A 264 -12.93 -12.69 3.98
CA ALA A 264 -14.02 -11.73 3.78
C ALA A 264 -15.30 -12.36 3.23
N ASP A 265 -15.23 -13.49 2.51
CA ASP A 265 -16.39 -14.25 2.06
C ASP A 265 -17.22 -14.81 3.23
N GLN A 266 -16.56 -15.21 4.34
CA GLN A 266 -17.26 -15.59 5.56
C GLN A 266 -18.09 -14.44 6.15
N VAL A 267 -17.56 -13.22 6.09
CA VAL A 267 -18.31 -12.01 6.49
C VAL A 267 -19.51 -11.80 5.57
N ALA A 268 -19.30 -11.95 4.25
CA ALA A 268 -20.38 -11.82 3.26
C ALA A 268 -21.48 -12.85 3.49
N LEU A 269 -21.12 -14.10 3.77
CA LEU A 269 -22.06 -15.19 4.06
C LEU A 269 -22.91 -14.88 5.29
N ASP A 270 -22.27 -14.44 6.39
CA ASP A 270 -22.97 -14.13 7.64
C ASP A 270 -23.90 -12.90 7.47
N LEU A 271 -23.50 -11.89 6.67
CA LEU A 271 -24.34 -10.74 6.33
C LEU A 271 -25.53 -11.15 5.45
N ALA A 272 -25.34 -12.10 4.53
CA ALA A 272 -26.40 -12.62 3.67
C ALA A 272 -27.35 -13.59 4.40
N ASN A 273 -26.88 -14.24 5.47
CA ASN A 273 -27.64 -15.24 6.23
C ASN A 273 -27.64 -14.93 7.75
N PRO A 274 -28.32 -13.86 8.20
CA PRO A 274 -28.36 -13.46 9.61
C PRO A 274 -28.77 -14.56 10.60
N PRO A 275 -29.69 -15.50 10.29
CA PRO A 275 -30.02 -16.59 11.19
C PRO A 275 -28.88 -17.56 11.46
N GLY A 276 -27.94 -17.69 10.53
CA GLY A 276 -26.78 -18.59 10.63
C GLY A 276 -25.63 -18.03 11.49
N VAL A 277 -25.69 -16.77 11.88
CA VAL A 277 -24.62 -16.14 12.68
C VAL A 277 -24.58 -16.75 14.07
N ALA A 278 -23.48 -17.41 14.41
CA ALA A 278 -23.22 -17.97 15.74
C ALA A 278 -23.06 -16.84 16.76
N ARG A 279 -23.99 -16.75 17.72
CA ARG A 279 -24.01 -15.71 18.74
C ARG A 279 -23.13 -16.10 19.92
N THR A 280 -22.25 -15.21 20.34
CA THR A 280 -21.42 -15.32 21.54
C THR A 280 -21.79 -14.23 22.55
N GLU A 281 -20.98 -14.07 23.60
CA GLU A 281 -21.14 -12.95 24.56
C GLU A 281 -21.09 -11.57 23.89
N ARG A 282 -20.52 -11.46 22.68
CA ARG A 282 -20.49 -10.20 21.92
C ARG A 282 -21.88 -9.76 21.53
N ALA A 283 -22.75 -10.69 21.15
CA ALA A 283 -24.13 -10.41 20.71
C ALA A 283 -24.95 -9.66 21.77
N SER A 284 -24.81 -10.03 23.03
CA SER A 284 -25.58 -9.48 24.15
C SER A 284 -24.85 -8.35 24.90
N ARG A 285 -23.60 -8.05 24.56
CA ARG A 285 -22.78 -7.07 25.26
C ARG A 285 -23.40 -5.67 25.17
N GLN A 286 -23.59 -5.01 26.32
CA GLN A 286 -24.11 -3.65 26.40
C GLN A 286 -23.15 -2.65 27.05
N ARG A 287 -22.05 -3.11 27.63
CA ARG A 287 -21.07 -2.28 28.31
C ARG A 287 -19.66 -2.58 27.84
N ARG A 288 -18.81 -1.57 27.90
CA ARG A 288 -17.35 -1.76 27.73
C ARG A 288 -16.77 -2.62 28.85
N ALA A 289 -15.61 -3.22 28.59
CA ALA A 289 -14.84 -3.90 29.61
C ALA A 289 -14.52 -2.98 30.80
N GLY A 290 -14.58 -3.52 32.01
CA GLY A 290 -14.28 -2.81 33.22
C GLY A 290 -12.79 -2.38 33.32
N TRP A 291 -12.50 -1.41 34.20
CA TRP A 291 -11.17 -0.82 34.32
C TRP A 291 -10.03 -1.81 34.65
N LEU A 292 -10.31 -2.85 35.44
CA LEU A 292 -9.32 -3.92 35.75
C LEU A 292 -8.95 -4.71 34.50
N THR A 293 -9.93 -5.04 33.65
CA THR A 293 -9.71 -5.72 32.39
C THR A 293 -8.91 -4.85 31.43
N LEU A 294 -9.23 -3.55 31.38
CA LEU A 294 -8.48 -2.58 30.56
C LEU A 294 -7.02 -2.43 31.05
N ALA A 295 -6.77 -2.39 32.34
CA ALA A 295 -5.42 -2.32 32.88
C ALA A 295 -4.59 -3.56 32.50
N ARG A 296 -5.17 -4.77 32.67
CA ARG A 296 -4.53 -6.03 32.23
C ARG A 296 -4.27 -6.07 30.73
N ARG A 297 -5.23 -5.62 29.90
CA ARG A 297 -5.07 -5.55 28.45
C ARG A 297 -4.01 -4.53 28.03
N ARG A 298 -3.92 -3.39 28.72
CA ARG A 298 -2.88 -2.39 28.47
C ARG A 298 -1.48 -2.94 28.74
N LEU A 299 -1.30 -3.72 29.81
CA LEU A 299 -0.02 -4.38 30.08
C LEU A 299 0.31 -5.44 29.00
N ARG A 300 -0.68 -6.21 28.55
CA ARG A 300 -0.50 -7.18 27.46
C ARG A 300 -0.21 -6.50 26.12
N ALA A 301 -0.79 -5.35 25.85
CA ALA A 301 -0.56 -4.58 24.63
C ALA A 301 0.89 -4.08 24.48
N LEU A 302 1.66 -3.98 25.58
CA LEU A 302 3.10 -3.69 25.52
C LEU A 302 3.92 -4.84 24.93
N ARG A 303 3.36 -6.05 24.89
CA ARG A 303 3.95 -7.28 24.33
C ARG A 303 3.05 -7.86 23.22
N PHE A 304 2.20 -7.04 22.64
CA PHE A 304 1.33 -7.50 21.57
C PHE A 304 2.17 -7.78 20.33
N GLU A 305 2.18 -9.03 19.93
CA GLU A 305 2.78 -9.48 18.66
C GLU A 305 1.63 -9.72 17.68
N PRO A 306 1.65 -9.06 16.51
CA PRO A 306 0.69 -9.33 15.47
C PRO A 306 0.68 -10.80 15.07
N ALA A 307 -0.47 -11.27 14.62
CA ALA A 307 -0.55 -12.59 14.01
C ALA A 307 0.36 -12.64 12.76
N PRO A 308 1.00 -13.79 12.50
CA PRO A 308 1.75 -13.95 11.26
C PRO A 308 0.82 -13.78 10.06
N CYS A 309 1.34 -13.13 9.02
CA CYS A 309 0.60 -13.02 7.76
C CYS A 309 0.31 -14.39 7.18
N PRO A 310 -0.90 -14.64 6.66
CA PRO A 310 -1.12 -15.83 5.87
C PRO A 310 -0.21 -15.81 4.63
N PRO A 311 0.31 -16.96 4.22
CA PRO A 311 1.09 -17.04 2.97
C PRO A 311 0.19 -16.66 1.79
N PRO A 312 0.73 -16.05 0.72
CA PRO A 312 -0.01 -15.78 -0.50
C PRO A 312 -0.73 -17.03 -1.03
N SER A 313 -1.98 -16.86 -1.49
CA SER A 313 -2.87 -17.95 -1.89
C SER A 313 -2.48 -18.60 -3.20
N GLN A 314 -1.81 -17.86 -4.06
CA GLN A 314 -1.18 -18.37 -5.26
C GLN A 314 0.33 -18.43 -4.99
N GLN A 315 0.90 -19.64 -4.96
CA GLN A 315 2.31 -19.80 -5.27
C GLN A 315 2.43 -19.75 -6.80
N PRO A 316 2.73 -18.59 -7.42
CA PRO A 316 3.50 -18.66 -8.62
C PRO A 316 4.79 -19.36 -8.19
N GLN A 317 5.38 -20.19 -9.03
CA GLN A 317 6.80 -20.47 -8.86
C GLN A 317 7.45 -19.12 -8.57
N LEU A 318 7.90 -18.94 -7.32
CA LEU A 318 8.39 -17.65 -6.80
C LEU A 318 9.38 -17.12 -7.82
N ALA A 319 8.94 -16.14 -8.61
CA ALA A 319 9.83 -15.46 -9.53
C ALA A 319 10.89 -14.84 -8.64
N ARG A 320 12.12 -15.37 -8.71
CA ARG A 320 13.23 -14.92 -7.88
C ARG A 320 13.34 -13.41 -7.99
N VAL A 321 13.59 -12.77 -6.87
CA VAL A 321 13.78 -11.31 -6.82
C VAL A 321 15.28 -11.05 -6.74
N ALA A 322 15.82 -10.40 -7.76
CA ALA A 322 17.18 -9.91 -7.72
C ALA A 322 17.21 -8.38 -7.55
N VAL A 323 17.91 -7.92 -6.53
CA VAL A 323 18.11 -6.50 -6.27
C VAL A 323 19.40 -6.03 -6.91
N VAL A 324 19.37 -4.87 -7.57
CA VAL A 324 20.57 -4.16 -8.03
C VAL A 324 20.71 -2.89 -7.21
N ALA A 325 21.65 -2.88 -6.27
CA ALA A 325 21.96 -1.72 -5.46
C ALA A 325 22.91 -0.77 -6.20
N LEU A 326 22.45 0.44 -6.48
CA LEU A 326 23.18 1.51 -7.15
C LEU A 326 23.53 2.61 -6.14
N ALA A 327 24.81 3.00 -6.09
CA ALA A 327 25.20 4.10 -5.23
C ALA A 327 24.61 5.42 -5.75
N PRO A 328 24.09 6.31 -4.85
CA PRO A 328 23.63 7.62 -5.27
C PRO A 328 24.84 8.40 -5.86
N ASN A 329 24.68 8.99 -7.02
CA ASN A 329 25.76 9.69 -7.77
C ASN A 329 26.82 8.78 -8.41
N GLU A 330 26.56 7.47 -8.61
CA GLU A 330 27.52 6.64 -9.36
C GLU A 330 27.63 7.12 -10.81
N ARG A 331 28.82 7.56 -11.20
CA ARG A 331 29.15 8.07 -12.55
C ARG A 331 30.07 7.15 -13.33
N ASN A 332 30.46 6.03 -12.76
CA ASN A 332 31.34 5.08 -13.43
C ASN A 332 30.56 4.20 -14.42
N GLU A 333 30.49 4.66 -15.67
CA GLU A 333 29.78 3.95 -16.74
C GLU A 333 30.21 2.48 -16.89
N MET A 334 31.50 2.18 -16.65
CA MET A 334 31.99 0.81 -16.72
C MET A 334 31.40 -0.07 -15.60
N LEU A 335 31.21 0.49 -14.40
CA LEU A 335 30.59 -0.21 -13.28
C LEU A 335 29.09 -0.37 -13.51
N LEU A 336 28.43 0.69 -13.96
CA LEU A 336 27.00 0.66 -14.30
C LEU A 336 26.70 -0.38 -15.38
N GLU A 337 27.53 -0.49 -16.42
CA GLU A 337 27.37 -1.51 -17.46
C GLU A 337 27.74 -2.91 -16.98
N ALA A 338 28.71 -3.05 -16.07
CA ALA A 338 29.03 -4.33 -15.46
C ALA A 338 27.87 -4.85 -14.59
N LEU A 339 27.20 -3.96 -13.86
CA LEU A 339 25.99 -4.29 -13.10
C LEU A 339 24.82 -4.65 -14.02
N ARG A 340 24.62 -3.95 -15.15
CA ARG A 340 23.62 -4.37 -16.17
C ARG A 340 23.91 -5.76 -16.73
N ARG A 341 25.17 -6.06 -17.04
CA ARG A 341 25.55 -7.41 -17.51
C ARG A 341 25.30 -8.47 -16.45
N ALA A 342 25.58 -8.18 -15.17
CA ALA A 342 25.26 -9.09 -14.08
C ALA A 342 23.74 -9.33 -13.96
N ALA A 343 22.94 -8.27 -14.04
CA ALA A 343 21.48 -8.37 -14.05
C ALA A 343 20.97 -9.19 -15.26
N ARG A 344 21.48 -8.95 -16.46
CA ARG A 344 21.14 -9.76 -17.65
C ARG A 344 21.54 -11.23 -17.49
N SER A 345 22.65 -11.53 -16.81
CA SER A 345 23.06 -12.91 -16.53
C SER A 345 22.09 -13.62 -15.60
N VAL A 346 21.57 -12.92 -14.59
CA VAL A 346 20.52 -13.44 -13.69
C VAL A 346 19.24 -13.70 -14.49
N LEU A 347 18.81 -12.77 -15.32
CA LEU A 347 17.62 -12.90 -16.17
C LEU A 347 17.75 -14.02 -17.21
N ALA A 348 18.95 -14.27 -17.72
CA ALA A 348 19.22 -15.37 -18.65
C ALA A 348 19.15 -16.74 -17.95
N SER A 349 19.56 -16.81 -16.67
CA SER A 349 19.45 -18.03 -15.87
C SER A 349 18.05 -18.30 -15.34
N ASP A 350 17.27 -17.24 -15.08
CA ASP A 350 15.88 -17.31 -14.65
C ASP A 350 15.04 -16.26 -15.39
N PRO A 351 14.40 -16.65 -16.52
CA PRO A 351 13.58 -15.73 -17.31
C PRO A 351 12.35 -15.19 -16.56
N ALA A 352 11.93 -15.79 -15.46
CA ALA A 352 10.84 -15.30 -14.61
C ALA A 352 11.31 -14.31 -13.54
N CYS A 353 12.63 -14.17 -13.30
CA CYS A 353 13.20 -13.31 -12.27
C CYS A 353 12.75 -11.86 -12.41
N ARG A 354 12.50 -11.22 -11.29
CA ARG A 354 12.20 -9.77 -11.15
C ARG A 354 13.47 -9.03 -10.77
N ILE A 355 13.63 -7.82 -11.29
CA ILE A 355 14.73 -6.92 -10.93
C ILE A 355 14.18 -5.73 -10.14
N ALA A 356 14.72 -5.51 -8.95
CA ALA A 356 14.49 -4.30 -8.17
C ALA A 356 15.76 -3.44 -8.18
N CYS A 357 15.70 -2.24 -8.73
CA CYS A 357 16.80 -1.27 -8.72
C CYS A 357 16.66 -0.40 -7.47
N VAL A 358 17.65 -0.43 -6.59
CA VAL A 358 17.59 0.24 -5.29
C VAL A 358 18.75 1.22 -5.15
N THR A 359 18.48 2.44 -4.65
CA THR A 359 19.50 3.38 -4.21
C THR A 359 19.19 3.87 -2.80
N VAL A 360 20.22 4.10 -1.98
CA VAL A 360 20.05 4.64 -0.62
C VAL A 360 20.61 6.07 -0.59
N VAL A 361 19.79 7.01 -0.17
CA VAL A 361 20.16 8.43 -0.02
C VAL A 361 20.18 8.83 1.46
N PRO A 362 21.02 9.80 1.88
CA PRO A 362 21.01 10.30 3.25
C PRO A 362 19.65 10.93 3.60
N SER A 363 19.25 10.83 4.88
CA SER A 363 18.02 11.47 5.35
C SER A 363 18.11 12.99 5.25
N ALA A 364 16.97 13.66 5.04
CA ALA A 364 16.91 15.11 4.93
C ALA A 364 17.43 15.84 6.19
N ALA A 365 17.41 15.18 7.35
CA ALA A 365 17.91 15.70 8.61
C ALA A 365 19.46 15.75 8.68
N ALA A 366 20.17 14.92 7.92
CA ALA A 366 21.63 14.89 7.90
C ALA A 366 22.27 15.97 7.00
N LEU A 367 21.47 16.64 6.18
CA LEU A 367 21.91 17.65 5.21
C LEU A 367 21.72 19.08 5.75
N ASN A 368 22.22 19.36 6.97
CA ASN A 368 22.37 20.73 7.46
C ASN A 368 23.54 21.41 6.75
N GLY A 369 23.31 22.04 5.61
CA GLY A 369 24.35 22.85 4.94
C GLY A 369 24.02 23.08 3.48
N GLU A 370 23.78 24.31 3.16
CA GLU A 370 23.88 25.06 1.92
C GLU A 370 24.31 24.30 0.65
N GLY A 371 23.47 24.29 -0.39
CA GLY A 371 23.96 24.23 -1.74
C GLY A 371 23.31 23.35 -2.77
N GLU A 372 22.23 22.59 -2.49
CA GLU A 372 21.48 21.97 -3.58
C GLU A 372 20.01 22.43 -3.56
N GLU A 373 19.66 23.21 -4.59
CA GLU A 373 18.29 23.62 -4.90
C GLU A 373 17.41 22.40 -5.14
N GLY A 374 16.57 22.08 -4.19
CA GLY A 374 15.52 21.06 -4.36
C GLY A 374 14.93 20.60 -3.03
N THR A 375 13.61 20.57 -2.98
CA THR A 375 12.87 19.92 -1.89
C THR A 375 13.26 18.43 -1.77
N ALA A 376 13.10 17.82 -0.58
CA ALA A 376 13.35 16.37 -0.37
C ALA A 376 12.66 15.52 -1.46
N THR A 377 11.43 15.86 -1.81
CA THR A 377 10.64 15.23 -2.88
C THR A 377 11.29 15.37 -4.27
N GLY A 378 11.87 16.53 -4.60
CA GLY A 378 12.54 16.73 -5.88
C GLY A 378 13.82 15.89 -6.03
N ARG A 379 14.55 15.66 -4.94
CA ARG A 379 15.71 14.76 -4.93
C ARG A 379 15.30 13.30 -5.12
N GLN A 380 14.24 12.88 -4.46
CA GLN A 380 13.71 11.51 -4.55
C GLN A 380 13.24 11.20 -5.96
N ILE A 381 12.47 12.10 -6.59
CA ILE A 381 12.03 11.97 -7.99
C ILE A 381 13.24 11.88 -8.92
N ARG A 382 14.24 12.76 -8.77
CA ARG A 382 15.45 12.71 -9.61
C ARG A 382 16.17 11.37 -9.51
N ARG A 383 16.27 10.79 -8.31
CA ARG A 383 16.89 9.47 -8.11
C ARG A 383 16.08 8.32 -8.71
N LEU A 384 14.77 8.41 -8.61
CA LEU A 384 13.88 7.43 -9.24
C LEU A 384 14.04 7.44 -10.77
N VAL A 385 14.14 8.64 -11.36
CA VAL A 385 14.40 8.85 -12.79
C VAL A 385 15.74 8.25 -13.19
N GLU A 386 16.81 8.49 -12.40
CA GLU A 386 18.14 7.94 -12.66
C GLU A 386 18.14 6.39 -12.63
N LEU A 387 17.43 5.78 -11.66
CA LEU A 387 17.29 4.33 -11.58
C LEU A 387 16.57 3.76 -12.80
N ARG A 388 15.46 4.37 -13.21
CA ARG A 388 14.69 3.96 -14.39
C ARG A 388 15.51 4.10 -15.67
N HIS A 389 16.22 5.22 -15.83
CA HIS A 389 17.11 5.44 -16.98
C HIS A 389 18.20 4.37 -17.03
N TRP A 390 18.81 4.03 -15.88
CA TRP A 390 19.79 2.95 -15.80
C TRP A 390 19.18 1.59 -16.18
N ALA A 391 17.98 1.31 -15.74
CA ALA A 391 17.30 0.02 -15.94
C ALA A 391 16.72 -0.16 -17.36
N ARG A 392 16.41 0.94 -18.07
CA ARG A 392 15.79 0.91 -19.41
C ARG A 392 16.45 -0.05 -20.41
N PRO A 393 17.79 -0.18 -20.49
CA PRO A 393 18.42 -1.13 -21.41
C PRO A 393 18.29 -2.60 -21.01
N LEU A 394 17.67 -2.93 -19.88
CA LEU A 394 17.34 -4.31 -19.51
C LEU A 394 16.12 -4.84 -20.27
N ASP A 395 15.33 -3.94 -20.87
CA ASP A 395 14.16 -4.25 -21.70
C ASP A 395 13.18 -5.22 -21.02
N LEU A 396 12.89 -4.94 -19.75
CA LEU A 396 11.97 -5.74 -18.95
C LEU A 396 10.58 -5.16 -18.98
N PRO A 397 9.53 -5.99 -19.01
CA PRO A 397 8.18 -5.52 -18.74
C PRO A 397 8.11 -4.97 -17.34
N GLU A 398 7.27 -3.93 -17.14
CA GLU A 398 7.19 -3.19 -15.88
C GLU A 398 6.80 -4.03 -14.67
N GLU A 399 6.05 -5.10 -14.87
CA GLU A 399 5.71 -6.08 -13.83
C GLU A 399 6.94 -6.80 -13.26
N ARG A 400 8.05 -6.73 -13.97
CA ARG A 400 9.32 -7.39 -13.62
C ARG A 400 10.45 -6.44 -13.27
N LEU A 401 10.21 -5.11 -13.34
CA LEU A 401 11.17 -4.08 -13.01
C LEU A 401 10.58 -3.08 -12.01
N THR A 402 11.24 -2.91 -10.88
CA THR A 402 10.88 -1.89 -9.89
C THR A 402 12.07 -1.02 -9.54
N CYS A 403 11.82 0.23 -9.14
CA CYS A 403 12.86 1.18 -8.77
C CYS A 403 12.53 1.81 -7.42
N HIS A 404 13.50 1.84 -6.50
CA HIS A 404 13.32 2.26 -5.12
C HIS A 404 14.40 3.24 -4.68
N VAL A 405 14.00 4.27 -3.96
CA VAL A 405 14.91 5.23 -3.32
C VAL A 405 14.68 5.15 -1.83
N LEU A 406 15.64 4.60 -1.09
CA LEU A 406 15.60 4.47 0.36
C LEU A 406 16.25 5.69 1.02
N GLU A 407 15.65 6.21 2.07
CA GLU A 407 16.25 7.27 2.88
C GLU A 407 16.86 6.71 4.16
N SER A 408 18.18 6.70 4.27
CA SER A 408 18.86 6.25 5.49
C SER A 408 20.29 6.78 5.58
N ASP A 409 20.69 7.13 6.80
CA ASP A 409 22.09 7.48 7.11
C ASP A 409 22.96 6.23 7.31
N LYS A 410 22.35 5.04 7.29
CA LYS A 410 23.02 3.75 7.39
C LYS A 410 22.71 2.87 6.19
N PRO A 411 23.36 3.09 5.04
CA PRO A 411 22.97 2.46 3.78
C PRO A 411 23.09 0.93 3.80
N ALA A 412 24.03 0.35 4.54
CA ALA A 412 24.16 -1.09 4.65
C ALA A 412 22.94 -1.71 5.37
N ALA A 413 22.54 -1.12 6.52
CA ALA A 413 21.39 -1.58 7.27
C ALA A 413 20.10 -1.45 6.44
N ALA A 414 19.91 -0.33 5.72
CA ALA A 414 18.75 -0.12 4.87
C ALA A 414 18.67 -1.18 3.75
N LEU A 415 19.78 -1.52 3.10
CA LEU A 415 19.80 -2.58 2.10
C LEU A 415 19.51 -3.97 2.68
N VAL A 416 20.04 -4.27 3.86
CA VAL A 416 19.79 -5.55 4.54
C VAL A 416 18.32 -5.66 4.96
N ASP A 417 17.76 -4.59 5.50
CA ASP A 417 16.34 -4.55 5.89
C ASP A 417 15.43 -4.68 4.65
N TYR A 418 15.77 -4.00 3.55
CA TYR A 418 15.07 -4.15 2.28
C TYR A 418 15.07 -5.61 1.79
N VAL A 419 16.22 -6.24 1.79
CA VAL A 419 16.38 -7.63 1.36
C VAL A 419 15.55 -8.59 2.21
N LYS A 420 15.52 -8.38 3.53
CA LYS A 420 14.72 -9.19 4.47
C LYS A 420 13.22 -9.02 4.27
N MET A 421 12.77 -7.78 4.03
CA MET A 421 11.34 -7.47 3.90
C MET A 421 10.74 -7.94 2.57
N ASN A 422 11.56 -8.05 1.52
CA ASN A 422 11.11 -8.35 0.16
C ASN A 422 11.50 -9.76 -0.32
N ASP A 423 11.90 -10.67 0.58
CA ASP A 423 12.28 -12.06 0.26
C ASP A 423 13.23 -12.15 -0.96
N VAL A 424 14.28 -11.32 -0.95
CA VAL A 424 15.23 -11.22 -2.06
C VAL A 424 16.14 -12.43 -2.13
N ASP A 425 16.24 -13.06 -3.30
CA ASP A 425 17.11 -14.22 -3.54
C ASP A 425 18.56 -13.83 -3.82
N GLN A 426 18.75 -12.68 -4.49
CA GLN A 426 20.06 -12.21 -4.88
C GLN A 426 20.19 -10.70 -4.84
N LEU A 427 21.29 -10.21 -4.25
CA LEU A 427 21.66 -8.80 -4.25
C LEU A 427 22.92 -8.58 -5.08
N LEU A 428 22.82 -7.73 -6.12
CA LEU A 428 23.93 -7.30 -6.95
C LEU A 428 24.36 -5.90 -6.50
N MET A 429 25.63 -5.71 -6.21
CA MET A 429 26.16 -4.39 -5.82
C MET A 429 27.56 -4.14 -6.37
N GLY A 430 27.88 -2.87 -6.61
CA GLY A 430 29.17 -2.45 -7.10
C GLY A 430 30.23 -2.34 -5.99
N ALA A 431 31.47 -2.77 -6.26
CA ALA A 431 32.61 -2.46 -5.39
C ALA A 431 33.33 -1.20 -5.87
N PRO A 432 33.69 -0.26 -4.97
CA PRO A 432 34.41 0.95 -5.34
C PRO A 432 35.84 0.66 -5.80
N ARG A 433 36.39 1.54 -6.67
CA ARG A 433 37.81 1.57 -6.98
C ARG A 433 38.62 2.12 -5.80
N SER A 434 39.86 1.67 -5.66
CA SER A 434 40.77 2.02 -4.58
C SER A 434 41.18 3.51 -4.62
N SER A 435 40.54 4.36 -3.85
CA SER A 435 40.98 5.70 -3.44
C SER A 435 40.30 6.06 -2.10
N SER A 436 40.65 7.15 -1.45
CA SER A 436 40.34 7.48 -0.05
C SER A 436 38.86 7.39 0.41
N SER A 437 37.91 7.39 -0.52
CA SER A 437 36.47 7.06 -0.27
C SER A 437 36.22 5.58 0.00
N VAL A 438 37.21 4.73 -0.19
CA VAL A 438 37.19 3.24 -0.13
C VAL A 438 36.80 2.72 1.24
N ARG A 439 37.11 3.42 2.33
CA ARG A 439 36.83 2.90 3.68
C ARG A 439 35.34 2.91 4.02
N LEU A 440 34.56 3.87 3.51
CA LEU A 440 33.11 3.93 3.81
C LEU A 440 32.30 2.92 2.96
N LEU A 441 32.62 2.80 1.66
CA LEU A 441 31.92 1.88 0.76
C LEU A 441 32.38 0.42 0.89
N ALA A 442 33.68 0.18 1.26
CA ALA A 442 34.15 -1.13 1.68
C ALA A 442 33.41 -1.59 2.95
N GLY A 443 33.04 -0.64 3.83
CA GLY A 443 32.20 -0.90 4.99
C GLY A 443 30.79 -1.36 4.60
N VAL A 444 30.12 -0.69 3.66
CA VAL A 444 28.76 -1.05 3.20
C VAL A 444 28.73 -2.44 2.57
N CYS A 445 29.61 -2.72 1.61
CA CYS A 445 29.68 -4.03 0.98
C CYS A 445 30.01 -5.15 1.97
N ALA A 446 30.97 -4.93 2.87
CA ALA A 446 31.36 -5.91 3.87
C ALA A 446 30.23 -6.20 4.85
N GLN A 447 29.53 -5.18 5.31
CA GLN A 447 28.41 -5.32 6.22
C GLN A 447 27.23 -6.01 5.53
N VAL A 448 26.89 -5.62 4.31
CA VAL A 448 25.81 -6.27 3.55
C VAL A 448 26.11 -7.75 3.29
N VAL A 449 27.34 -8.08 2.90
CA VAL A 449 27.75 -9.50 2.70
C VAL A 449 27.66 -10.31 3.99
N ALA A 450 27.94 -9.69 5.14
CA ALA A 450 27.90 -10.37 6.42
C ALA A 450 26.47 -10.57 6.97
N GLU A 451 25.54 -9.65 6.67
CA GLU A 451 24.22 -9.59 7.33
C GLU A 451 23.04 -9.94 6.42
N ALA A 452 23.23 -9.93 5.08
CA ALA A 452 22.15 -10.22 4.14
C ALA A 452 21.76 -11.72 4.20
N PRO A 453 20.46 -12.05 4.24
CA PRO A 453 19.99 -13.44 4.25
C PRO A 453 19.97 -14.10 2.87
N CYS A 454 20.39 -13.40 1.82
CA CYS A 454 20.40 -13.85 0.44
C CYS A 454 21.81 -13.94 -0.15
N SER A 455 21.92 -14.44 -1.40
CA SER A 455 23.18 -14.42 -2.16
C SER A 455 23.59 -12.99 -2.49
N VAL A 456 24.81 -12.58 -2.16
CA VAL A 456 25.34 -11.25 -2.50
C VAL A 456 26.44 -11.37 -3.55
N SER A 457 26.25 -10.70 -4.68
CA SER A 457 27.22 -10.64 -5.78
C SER A 457 27.85 -9.25 -5.85
N VAL A 458 29.14 -9.15 -5.55
CA VAL A 458 29.89 -7.90 -5.62
C VAL A 458 30.59 -7.77 -6.96
N VAL A 459 30.12 -6.82 -7.77
CA VAL A 459 30.63 -6.57 -9.13
C VAL A 459 31.81 -5.61 -9.08
N ARG A 460 32.94 -6.03 -9.69
CA ARG A 460 34.16 -5.20 -9.82
C ARG A 460 34.53 -5.01 -11.27
N VAL A 461 34.99 -3.81 -11.57
CA VAL A 461 35.55 -3.50 -12.88
C VAL A 461 37.08 -3.57 -12.79
N ARG A 462 37.71 -4.39 -13.65
CA ARG A 462 39.15 -4.41 -13.75
C ARG A 462 39.63 -3.09 -14.38
N ALA A 463 40.62 -2.45 -13.76
CA ALA A 463 41.35 -1.38 -14.44
C ALA A 463 42.10 -2.06 -15.60
N HIS A 464 41.76 -1.71 -16.83
CA HIS A 464 42.70 -1.92 -17.92
C HIS A 464 43.78 -0.91 -17.77
N GLY A 465 44.99 -1.34 -17.46
CA GLY A 465 46.22 -0.54 -17.47
C GLY A 465 46.57 -0.06 -18.88
#